data_b84146a41e305b26ec3cc08096b3b095
#
_entry.id   b84146a41e305b26ec3cc08096b3b095
#
_cell.length_a   1.000
_cell.length_b   1.000
_cell.length_c   1.000
_cell.angle_alpha   90.00
_cell.angle_beta   90.00
_cell.angle_gamma   90.00
#
_symmetry.space_group_name_H-M   'P 1'
#
loop_
_entity.id
_entity.type
_entity.pdbx_description
1 polymer ?
#
loop_
_entity_poly.entity_id
_entity_poly.type
_entity_poly.pdbx_seq_one_letter_code
_entity_poly.pdbx_strand_id
1 'polypeptide(L)'
;KGGNSGIFYMAQEVKSGGEYLPIWQSSSEYQVLDNENHIDAQLGVDGNRQSASLYDMIPAKPQNAKPFGEWNKVKIVVFKGTVIHYQNDEKVLEYHLWTPKWNEMLDNSKFNATGDFPIAYELLKNMGGEKREGYIGFQDHGDDVWYRNVRVKVQ
;
A
#
# COMPACT_ATOMS: atom_id res chain seq x y z
N LYS A 1 -14.08 5.51 -14.54
CA LYS A 1 -14.13 6.72 -13.74
C LYS A 1 -14.41 6.33 -12.30
N GLY A 2 -13.66 6.93 -11.33
CA GLY A 2 -13.77 6.55 -9.92
C GLY A 2 -13.09 5.22 -9.57
N GLY A 3 -12.13 4.75 -10.36
CA GLY A 3 -11.44 3.48 -10.12
C GLY A 3 -10.64 3.48 -8.84
N ASN A 4 -10.74 2.35 -8.09
CA ASN A 4 -9.99 2.07 -6.89
C ASN A 4 -9.34 0.69 -7.00
N SER A 5 -8.08 0.61 -6.67
CA SER A 5 -7.29 -0.61 -6.59
C SER A 5 -6.04 -0.36 -5.74
N GLY A 6 -5.25 -1.39 -5.51
CA GLY A 6 -4.00 -1.31 -4.78
C GLY A 6 -2.96 -2.30 -5.32
N ILE A 7 -1.70 -1.97 -5.13
CA ILE A 7 -0.60 -2.91 -5.36
C ILE A 7 -0.06 -3.30 -3.99
N PHE A 8 -0.31 -4.52 -3.60
CA PHE A 8 0.19 -5.10 -2.37
C PHE A 8 1.59 -5.67 -2.57
N TYR A 9 2.45 -5.51 -1.58
CA TYR A 9 3.80 -6.08 -1.58
C TYR A 9 4.21 -6.52 -0.18
N MET A 10 5.13 -7.46 -0.11
CA MET A 10 5.53 -8.14 1.12
C MET A 10 4.38 -8.88 1.82
N ALA A 11 3.34 -9.24 1.07
CA ALA A 11 2.15 -9.90 1.60
C ALA A 11 2.45 -11.32 2.10
N GLN A 12 1.75 -11.73 3.16
CA GLN A 12 1.83 -13.06 3.74
C GLN A 12 0.50 -13.79 3.59
N GLU A 13 0.55 -15.07 3.27
CA GLU A 13 -0.62 -15.96 3.37
C GLU A 13 -0.80 -16.38 4.84
N VAL A 14 -1.75 -15.77 5.50
CA VAL A 14 -2.05 -16.02 6.92
C VAL A 14 -3.46 -16.56 7.08
N LYS A 15 -3.62 -17.60 7.88
CA LYS A 15 -4.92 -18.16 8.25
C LYS A 15 -5.29 -17.80 9.68
N SER A 16 -6.55 -17.45 9.88
CA SER A 16 -7.17 -17.28 11.20
C SER A 16 -8.54 -17.95 11.18
N GLY A 17 -8.81 -18.80 12.18
CA GLY A 17 -10.06 -19.55 12.23
C GLY A 17 -10.26 -20.56 11.08
N GLY A 18 -9.16 -20.95 10.38
CA GLY A 18 -9.22 -21.87 9.24
C GLY A 18 -9.35 -21.20 7.86
N GLU A 19 -9.63 -19.91 7.81
CA GLU A 19 -9.76 -19.13 6.58
C GLU A 19 -8.56 -18.20 6.36
N TYR A 20 -8.26 -17.87 5.09
CA TYR A 20 -7.23 -16.90 4.77
C TYR A 20 -7.68 -15.48 5.13
N LEU A 21 -6.81 -14.73 5.77
CA LEU A 21 -7.03 -13.31 6.01
C LEU A 21 -6.93 -12.53 4.68
N PRO A 22 -7.69 -11.44 4.55
CA PRO A 22 -7.53 -10.52 3.42
C PRO A 22 -6.08 -10.02 3.32
N ILE A 23 -5.55 -9.96 2.11
CA ILE A 23 -4.15 -9.62 1.83
C ILE A 23 -3.69 -8.30 2.45
N TRP A 24 -4.58 -7.30 2.52
CA TRP A 24 -4.29 -5.98 3.08
C TRP A 24 -3.97 -6.01 4.59
N GLN A 25 -4.29 -7.10 5.31
CA GLN A 25 -3.94 -7.24 6.73
C GLN A 25 -2.47 -7.63 6.95
N SER A 26 -1.79 -8.12 5.92
CA SER A 26 -0.41 -8.61 6.03
C SER A 26 0.58 -7.94 5.09
N SER A 27 0.16 -6.89 4.39
CA SER A 27 0.95 -6.23 3.36
C SER A 27 0.88 -4.72 3.42
N SER A 28 1.92 -4.06 2.94
CA SER A 28 1.81 -2.64 2.53
C SER A 28 1.06 -2.53 1.23
N GLU A 29 0.37 -1.42 1.05
CA GLU A 29 -0.39 -1.11 -0.14
C GLU A 29 0.07 0.21 -0.77
N TYR A 30 0.49 0.13 -2.04
CA TYR A 30 0.61 1.30 -2.92
C TYR A 30 -0.78 1.59 -3.46
N GLN A 31 -1.39 2.70 -3.06
CA GLN A 31 -2.74 3.05 -3.48
C GLN A 31 -2.79 3.38 -4.97
N VAL A 32 -3.79 2.83 -5.67
CA VAL A 32 -4.12 3.14 -7.06
C VAL A 32 -5.54 3.70 -7.09
N LEU A 33 -5.66 5.00 -7.31
CA LEU A 33 -6.93 5.70 -7.14
C LEU A 33 -7.13 6.80 -8.17
N ASP A 34 -8.36 6.94 -8.65
CA ASP A 34 -8.81 8.17 -9.32
C ASP A 34 -9.08 9.24 -8.26
N ASN A 35 -8.08 10.06 -7.98
CA ASN A 35 -8.13 11.05 -6.90
C ASN A 35 -9.24 12.10 -7.05
N GLU A 36 -9.67 12.38 -8.29
CA GLU A 36 -10.69 13.40 -8.57
C GLU A 36 -12.12 12.86 -8.36
N ASN A 37 -12.33 11.56 -8.61
CA ASN A 37 -13.67 11.01 -8.73
C ASN A 37 -14.00 9.94 -7.67
N HIS A 38 -13.04 9.43 -6.93
CA HIS A 38 -13.29 8.44 -5.88
C HIS A 38 -13.32 9.11 -4.50
N ILE A 39 -14.33 8.77 -3.70
CA ILE A 39 -14.55 9.39 -2.37
C ILE A 39 -13.38 9.15 -1.40
N ASP A 40 -12.71 8.00 -1.49
CA ASP A 40 -11.61 7.64 -0.58
C ASP A 40 -10.44 8.64 -0.65
N ALA A 41 -10.25 9.34 -1.79
CA ALA A 41 -9.25 10.40 -1.92
C ALA A 41 -9.46 11.58 -0.96
N GLN A 42 -10.69 11.78 -0.49
CA GLN A 42 -11.07 12.84 0.44
C GLN A 42 -11.08 12.36 1.90
N LEU A 43 -10.92 11.07 2.11
CA LEU A 43 -10.86 10.46 3.43
C LEU A 43 -9.41 10.36 3.92
N GLY A 44 -9.23 9.95 5.18
CA GLY A 44 -7.90 9.87 5.79
C GLY A 44 -7.34 11.21 6.21
N VAL A 45 -6.02 11.32 6.28
CA VAL A 45 -5.29 12.50 6.76
C VAL A 45 -4.28 12.94 5.71
N ASP A 46 -4.27 14.25 5.38
CA ASP A 46 -3.31 14.87 4.47
C ASP A 46 -3.17 14.20 3.09
N GLY A 47 -4.21 13.48 2.62
CA GLY A 47 -4.20 12.77 1.34
C GLY A 47 -3.51 11.41 1.39
N ASN A 48 -3.37 10.80 2.56
CA ASN A 48 -2.72 9.50 2.73
C ASN A 48 -3.51 8.30 2.14
N ARG A 49 -4.67 8.57 1.51
CA ARG A 49 -5.44 7.60 0.73
C ARG A 49 -5.49 7.91 -0.76
N GLN A 50 -4.76 8.94 -1.21
CA GLN A 50 -4.62 9.25 -2.63
C GLN A 50 -3.63 8.32 -3.32
N SER A 51 -3.66 8.31 -4.66
CA SER A 51 -2.79 7.49 -5.50
C SER A 51 -1.31 7.63 -5.10
N ALA A 52 -0.57 6.53 -5.13
CA ALA A 52 0.82 6.37 -4.75
C ALA A 52 1.14 6.50 -3.25
N SER A 53 0.19 6.85 -2.41
CA SER A 53 0.36 6.82 -0.95
C SER A 53 0.67 5.42 -0.44
N LEU A 54 1.36 5.31 0.68
CA LEU A 54 1.24 4.14 1.54
C LEU A 54 -0.12 4.26 2.22
N TYR A 55 -1.07 3.44 1.78
CA TYR A 55 -2.47 3.59 2.13
C TYR A 55 -2.71 3.77 3.62
N ASP A 56 -3.47 4.81 3.97
CA ASP A 56 -3.85 5.23 5.32
C ASP A 56 -2.69 5.60 6.27
N MET A 57 -1.45 5.65 5.78
CA MET A 57 -0.26 5.91 6.60
C MET A 57 0.56 7.11 6.12
N ILE A 58 1.06 7.10 4.87
CA ILE A 58 1.96 8.14 4.36
C ILE A 58 1.42 8.69 3.04
N PRO A 59 1.13 9.99 2.95
CA PRO A 59 0.71 10.61 1.69
C PRO A 59 1.85 10.65 0.68
N ALA A 60 1.52 10.47 -0.61
CA ALA A 60 2.44 10.72 -1.71
C ALA A 60 2.67 12.22 -1.88
N LYS A 61 3.93 12.67 -1.86
CA LYS A 61 4.34 14.06 -2.05
C LYS A 61 5.58 14.14 -2.94
N PRO A 62 5.51 14.86 -4.09
CA PRO A 62 4.31 15.54 -4.60
C PRO A 62 3.23 14.55 -5.04
N GLN A 63 1.97 14.98 -5.01
CA GLN A 63 0.88 14.25 -5.63
C GLN A 63 0.86 14.60 -7.13
N ASN A 64 1.27 13.65 -7.98
CA ASN A 64 1.42 13.85 -9.41
C ASN A 64 0.66 12.80 -10.25
N ALA A 65 -0.42 12.23 -9.66
CA ALA A 65 -1.31 11.34 -10.39
C ALA A 65 -1.94 12.06 -11.59
N LYS A 66 -1.89 11.42 -12.74
CA LYS A 66 -2.62 11.87 -13.92
C LYS A 66 -4.10 11.51 -13.77
N PRO A 67 -5.00 12.30 -14.36
CA PRO A 67 -6.45 12.11 -14.22
C PRO A 67 -6.93 10.81 -14.88
N PHE A 68 -8.18 10.47 -14.60
CA PHE A 68 -8.89 9.38 -15.25
C PHE A 68 -8.72 9.41 -16.77
N GLY A 69 -8.46 8.25 -17.35
CA GLY A 69 -8.23 8.09 -18.80
C GLY A 69 -6.75 8.14 -19.20
N GLU A 70 -5.86 8.54 -18.32
CA GLU A 70 -4.43 8.55 -18.57
C GLU A 70 -3.69 7.44 -17.81
N TRP A 71 -2.58 6.98 -18.39
CA TRP A 71 -1.72 6.00 -17.75
C TRP A 71 -0.77 6.66 -16.74
N ASN A 72 -0.77 6.14 -15.52
CA ASN A 72 0.23 6.43 -14.50
C ASN A 72 1.31 5.35 -14.49
N LYS A 73 2.56 5.75 -14.43
CA LYS A 73 3.70 4.85 -14.29
C LYS A 73 4.01 4.66 -12.81
N VAL A 74 4.03 3.42 -12.38
CA VAL A 74 4.28 3.03 -10.99
C VAL A 74 5.62 2.30 -10.88
N LYS A 75 6.40 2.60 -9.84
CA LYS A 75 7.53 1.79 -9.42
C LYS A 75 7.60 1.73 -7.91
N ILE A 76 7.70 0.52 -7.39
CA ILE A 76 7.91 0.24 -5.97
C ILE A 76 9.30 -0.39 -5.84
N VAL A 77 10.11 0.13 -4.94
CA VAL A 77 11.41 -0.46 -4.58
C VAL A 77 11.32 -0.92 -3.14
N VAL A 78 11.68 -2.18 -2.89
CA VAL A 78 11.82 -2.74 -1.55
C VAL A 78 13.23 -3.32 -1.46
N PHE A 79 14.06 -2.75 -0.61
CA PHE A 79 15.42 -3.21 -0.45
C PHE A 79 15.92 -3.04 1.00
N LYS A 80 16.23 -4.15 1.64
CA LYS A 80 16.73 -4.18 3.05
C LYS A 80 15.91 -3.34 4.01
N GLY A 81 14.57 -3.42 3.91
CA GLY A 81 13.63 -2.66 4.73
C GLY A 81 13.34 -1.23 4.26
N THR A 82 14.13 -0.67 3.37
CA THR A 82 13.79 0.61 2.73
C THR A 82 12.74 0.37 1.65
N VAL A 83 11.67 1.14 1.69
CA VAL A 83 10.61 1.14 0.67
C VAL A 83 10.50 2.52 0.05
N ILE A 84 10.45 2.57 -1.27
CA ILE A 84 10.29 3.82 -2.02
C ILE A 84 9.15 3.66 -3.02
N HIS A 85 8.21 4.58 -3.01
CA HIS A 85 7.21 4.70 -4.06
C HIS A 85 7.60 5.79 -5.07
N TYR A 86 7.45 5.44 -6.33
CA TYR A 86 7.56 6.37 -7.45
C TYR A 86 6.24 6.40 -8.21
N GLN A 87 5.84 7.59 -8.63
CA GLN A 87 4.73 7.82 -9.54
C GLN A 87 5.19 8.75 -10.66
N ASN A 88 4.96 8.35 -11.90
CA ASN A 88 5.33 9.13 -13.09
C ASN A 88 6.82 9.55 -13.10
N ASP A 89 7.69 8.59 -12.75
CA ASP A 89 9.16 8.71 -12.66
C ASP A 89 9.68 9.58 -11.50
N GLU A 90 8.82 10.13 -10.68
CA GLU A 90 9.18 10.93 -9.52
C GLU A 90 9.05 10.12 -8.22
N LYS A 91 10.03 10.25 -7.31
CA LYS A 91 9.94 9.69 -5.96
C LYS A 91 8.92 10.49 -5.17
N VAL A 92 7.88 9.83 -4.68
CA VAL A 92 6.77 10.47 -3.97
C VAL A 92 6.71 10.14 -2.48
N LEU A 93 7.32 9.04 -2.05
CA LEU A 93 7.53 8.75 -0.63
C LEU A 93 8.66 7.74 -0.42
N GLU A 94 9.18 7.71 0.80
CA GLU A 94 10.13 6.72 1.30
C GLU A 94 9.86 6.44 2.77
N TYR A 95 10.00 5.19 3.17
CA TYR A 95 9.90 4.78 4.56
C TYR A 95 10.75 3.54 4.85
N HIS A 96 10.91 3.22 6.13
CA HIS A 96 11.76 2.13 6.57
C HIS A 96 10.97 1.19 7.46
N LEU A 97 10.79 -0.05 6.99
CA LEU A 97 10.15 -1.14 7.72
C LEU A 97 10.97 -1.52 8.97
N TRP A 98 10.29 -2.07 9.96
CA TRP A 98 10.88 -2.66 11.18
C TRP A 98 11.67 -1.66 12.02
N THR A 99 11.34 -0.39 11.94
CA THR A 99 11.93 0.70 12.73
C THR A 99 10.96 1.21 13.80
N PRO A 100 11.43 1.91 14.84
CA PRO A 100 10.53 2.59 15.79
C PRO A 100 9.55 3.54 15.09
N LYS A 101 10.00 4.24 14.04
CA LYS A 101 9.13 5.13 13.24
C LYS A 101 8.03 4.36 12.49
N TRP A 102 8.34 3.17 11.99
CA TRP A 102 7.34 2.27 11.40
C TRP A 102 6.25 1.91 12.39
N ASN A 103 6.63 1.52 13.62
CA ASN A 103 5.68 1.20 14.68
C ASN A 103 4.82 2.41 15.05
N GLU A 104 5.41 3.59 15.19
CA GLU A 104 4.68 4.85 15.45
C GLU A 104 3.64 5.14 14.35
N MET A 105 3.97 4.90 13.07
CA MET A 105 3.03 5.08 11.97
C MET A 105 1.87 4.07 12.04
N LEU A 106 2.15 2.80 12.38
CA LEU A 106 1.11 1.79 12.61
C LEU A 106 0.19 2.19 13.76
N ASP A 107 0.74 2.66 14.87
CA ASP A 107 -0.02 3.09 16.05
C ASP A 107 -0.99 4.24 15.73
N ASN A 108 -0.64 5.09 14.75
CA ASN A 108 -1.46 6.23 14.31
C ASN A 108 -2.35 5.94 13.09
N SER A 109 -2.39 4.71 12.60
CA SER A 109 -3.19 4.29 11.45
C SER A 109 -4.45 3.53 11.89
N LYS A 110 -5.31 3.21 10.91
CA LYS A 110 -6.44 2.29 11.15
C LYS A 110 -6.02 0.88 11.57
N PHE A 111 -4.74 0.53 11.37
CA PHE A 111 -4.16 -0.76 11.73
C PHE A 111 -3.59 -0.79 13.15
N ASN A 112 -3.85 0.19 13.99
CA ASN A 112 -3.33 0.22 15.35
C ASN A 112 -3.78 -0.99 16.19
N ALA A 113 -2.99 -1.33 17.22
CA ALA A 113 -3.18 -2.54 18.02
C ALA A 113 -4.52 -2.61 18.77
N THR A 114 -5.16 -1.47 19.02
CA THR A 114 -6.45 -1.36 19.75
C THR A 114 -7.63 -1.08 18.83
N GLY A 115 -7.40 -1.02 17.52
CA GLY A 115 -8.43 -0.75 16.51
C GLY A 115 -9.18 -2.01 16.07
N ASP A 116 -9.87 -1.89 14.95
CA ASP A 116 -10.72 -2.94 14.42
C ASP A 116 -9.95 -4.14 13.86
N PHE A 117 -8.63 -3.98 13.62
CA PHE A 117 -7.79 -4.98 12.95
C PHE A 117 -6.51 -5.33 13.74
N PRO A 118 -6.64 -5.86 14.98
CA PRO A 118 -5.46 -6.11 15.84
C PRO A 118 -4.50 -7.15 15.25
N ILE A 119 -5.00 -8.11 14.47
CA ILE A 119 -4.15 -9.09 13.77
C ILE A 119 -3.30 -8.41 12.71
N ALA A 120 -3.86 -7.44 11.98
CA ALA A 120 -3.12 -6.67 10.98
C ALA A 120 -1.96 -5.89 11.60
N TYR A 121 -2.11 -5.34 12.79
CA TYR A 121 -1.04 -4.66 13.51
C TYR A 121 0.21 -5.54 13.65
N GLU A 122 0.06 -6.75 14.19
CA GLU A 122 1.17 -7.67 14.43
C GLU A 122 1.81 -8.14 13.12
N LEU A 123 0.99 -8.40 12.08
CA LEU A 123 1.48 -8.82 10.77
C LEU A 123 2.26 -7.69 10.07
N LEU A 124 1.76 -6.47 10.10
CA LEU A 124 2.40 -5.30 9.48
C LEU A 124 3.66 -4.89 10.24
N LYS A 125 3.67 -4.99 11.58
CA LYS A 125 4.85 -4.77 12.40
C LYS A 125 5.99 -5.72 12.03
N ASN A 126 5.67 -6.98 11.72
CA ASN A 126 6.62 -8.01 11.28
C ASN A 126 6.50 -8.35 9.80
N MET A 127 6.17 -7.37 8.96
CA MET A 127 5.94 -7.56 7.54
C MET A 127 7.04 -8.41 6.86
N GLY A 128 6.60 -9.37 6.03
CA GLY A 128 7.49 -10.33 5.39
C GLY A 128 7.93 -11.49 6.31
N GLY A 129 7.44 -11.53 7.57
CA GLY A 129 7.77 -12.58 8.51
C GLY A 129 9.28 -12.71 8.81
N GLU A 130 9.71 -13.86 9.27
CA GLU A 130 11.12 -14.13 9.60
C GLU A 130 12.06 -14.04 8.40
N LYS A 131 11.58 -14.43 7.23
CA LYS A 131 12.37 -14.45 5.99
C LYS A 131 12.49 -13.07 5.31
N ARG A 132 11.68 -12.09 5.74
CA ARG A 132 11.61 -10.75 5.13
C ARG A 132 11.29 -10.78 3.62
N GLU A 133 10.41 -11.68 3.23
CA GLU A 133 9.95 -11.87 1.86
C GLU A 133 8.41 -11.97 1.83
N GLY A 134 7.80 -11.86 0.65
CA GLY A 134 6.35 -11.98 0.52
C GLY A 134 5.87 -11.86 -0.92
N TYR A 135 4.58 -11.99 -1.07
CA TYR A 135 3.90 -11.94 -2.36
C TYR A 135 3.63 -10.50 -2.81
N ILE A 136 3.43 -10.36 -4.13
CA ILE A 136 2.89 -9.15 -4.75
C ILE A 136 1.47 -9.48 -5.21
N GLY A 137 0.52 -8.59 -4.95
CA GLY A 137 -0.87 -8.74 -5.35
C GLY A 137 -1.45 -7.46 -5.92
N PHE A 138 -2.48 -7.60 -6.74
CA PHE A 138 -3.30 -6.49 -7.21
C PHE A 138 -4.67 -6.60 -6.57
N GLN A 139 -5.18 -5.49 -6.06
CA GLN A 139 -6.50 -5.46 -5.44
C GLN A 139 -7.59 -5.45 -6.52
N ASP A 140 -8.55 -6.34 -6.38
CA ASP A 140 -9.88 -6.17 -6.95
C ASP A 140 -10.78 -5.51 -5.90
N HIS A 141 -11.16 -4.26 -6.15
CA HIS A 141 -12.03 -3.48 -5.27
C HIS A 141 -13.44 -3.31 -5.84
N GLY A 142 -13.73 -3.97 -6.97
CA GLY A 142 -15.01 -3.91 -7.67
C GLY A 142 -15.09 -2.84 -8.75
N ASP A 143 -14.05 -2.02 -8.91
CA ASP A 143 -13.96 -0.99 -9.93
C ASP A 143 -13.09 -1.45 -11.11
N ASP A 144 -13.37 -0.91 -12.30
CA ASP A 144 -12.56 -1.16 -13.48
C ASP A 144 -11.21 -0.44 -13.38
N VAL A 145 -10.13 -1.20 -13.21
CA VAL A 145 -8.74 -0.72 -13.22
C VAL A 145 -7.90 -1.60 -14.13
N TRP A 146 -7.03 -0.98 -14.93
CA TRP A 146 -6.18 -1.68 -15.89
C TRP A 146 -4.70 -1.59 -15.53
N TYR A 147 -4.01 -2.71 -15.62
CA TYR A 147 -2.57 -2.81 -15.45
C TYR A 147 -1.92 -3.28 -16.76
N ARG A 148 -0.75 -2.75 -17.09
CA ARG A 148 0.05 -3.20 -18.23
C ARG A 148 1.53 -3.12 -17.95
N ASN A 149 2.33 -3.89 -18.72
CA ASN A 149 3.79 -3.88 -18.63
C ASN A 149 4.31 -4.19 -17.23
N VAL A 150 3.62 -5.06 -16.49
CA VAL A 150 4.02 -5.47 -15.14
C VAL A 150 5.36 -6.20 -15.19
N ARG A 151 6.31 -5.75 -14.40
CA ARG A 151 7.66 -6.34 -14.31
C ARG A 151 8.10 -6.42 -12.86
N VAL A 152 8.74 -7.51 -12.50
CA VAL A 152 9.38 -7.70 -11.19
C VAL A 152 10.86 -7.95 -11.42
N LYS A 153 11.70 -7.27 -10.64
CA LYS A 153 13.14 -7.53 -10.60
C LYS A 153 13.51 -7.91 -9.17
N VAL A 154 13.98 -9.13 -8.99
CA VAL A 154 14.56 -9.59 -7.73
C VAL A 154 16.04 -9.20 -7.71
N GLN A 155 16.51 -8.67 -6.56
CA GLN A 155 17.90 -8.24 -6.35
C GLN A 155 18.57 -9.13 -5.31
#